data_e7c9d1e4e4672d1dee73f85e2c9d1081
#
_entry.id   e7c9d1e4e4672d1dee73f85e2c9d1081
#
_cell.length_a   1.000
_cell.length_b   1.000
_cell.length_c   1.000
_cell.angle_alpha   90.00
_cell.angle_beta   90.00
_cell.angle_gamma   90.00
#
_symmetry.space_group_name_H-M   'P 1'
#
loop_
_entity.id
_entity.type
_entity.pdbx_description
1 polymer ?
#
loop_
_entity_poly.entity_id
_entity_poly.type
_entity_poly.pdbx_seq_one_letter_code
_entity_poly.pdbx_strand_id
1 'polypeptide(L)' 'MLQEIDFLDNDIKKASQIFSALRHPIRLKTADLLSQRDHYVCELIFKLNERQNLVSHHLTIMKNCGIVEAYNSSKWHF' A
#
# COMPACT_ATOMS: atom_id res chain seq x y z
N MET A 1 -26.51 -17.72 9.42
CA MET A 1 -26.15 -16.71 10.44
C MET A 1 -24.67 -16.69 10.77
N LEU A 2 -24.10 -17.81 11.22
CA LEU A 2 -22.65 -17.87 11.54
C LEU A 2 -21.77 -17.59 10.32
N GLN A 3 -22.16 -18.06 9.14
CA GLN A 3 -21.42 -17.83 7.90
C GLN A 3 -21.42 -16.34 7.49
N GLU A 4 -22.54 -15.65 7.70
CA GLU A 4 -22.64 -14.22 7.41
C GLU A 4 -21.75 -13.41 8.35
N ILE A 5 -21.73 -13.77 9.63
CA ILE A 5 -20.88 -13.12 10.62
C ILE A 5 -19.40 -13.33 10.28
N ASP A 6 -19.03 -14.56 9.91
CA ASP A 6 -17.66 -14.87 9.52
C ASP A 6 -17.23 -14.10 8.27
N PHE A 7 -18.12 -13.95 7.29
CA PHE A 7 -17.85 -13.18 6.07
C PHE A 7 -17.63 -11.71 6.40
N LEU A 8 -18.49 -11.11 7.22
CA LEU A 8 -18.36 -9.72 7.65
C LEU A 8 -17.10 -9.51 8.47
N ASP A 9 -16.75 -10.46 9.34
CA ASP A 9 -15.53 -10.38 10.13
C ASP A 9 -14.29 -10.41 9.25
N ASN A 10 -14.26 -11.22 8.20
CA ASN A 10 -13.15 -11.26 7.25
C ASN A 10 -13.00 -9.96 6.48
N ASP A 11 -14.09 -9.35 6.04
CA ASP A 11 -14.07 -8.06 5.35
C ASP A 11 -13.61 -6.95 6.27
N ILE A 12 -14.10 -6.93 7.50
CA ILE A 12 -13.66 -5.96 8.52
C ILE A 12 -12.19 -6.13 8.81
N LYS A 13 -11.72 -7.36 8.92
CA LYS A 13 -10.32 -7.66 9.17
C LYS A 13 -9.43 -7.14 8.04
N LYS A 14 -9.81 -7.37 6.78
CA LYS A 14 -9.08 -6.86 5.62
C LYS A 14 -9.05 -5.34 5.62
N ALA A 15 -10.20 -4.70 5.84
CA ALA A 15 -10.29 -3.24 5.91
C ALA A 15 -9.41 -2.70 7.02
N SER A 16 -9.41 -3.34 8.18
CA SER A 16 -8.58 -2.95 9.32
C SER A 16 -7.10 -3.02 8.98
N GLN A 17 -6.67 -4.03 8.24
CA GLN A 17 -5.28 -4.16 7.80
C GLN A 17 -4.89 -3.05 6.84
N ILE A 18 -5.78 -2.68 5.92
CA ILE A 18 -5.55 -1.58 4.99
C ILE A 18 -5.45 -0.25 5.73
N PHE A 19 -6.40 0.03 6.62
CA PHE A 19 -6.35 1.27 7.40
C PHE A 19 -5.12 1.34 8.30
N SER A 20 -4.73 0.22 8.90
CA SER A 20 -3.52 0.14 9.70
C SER A 20 -2.26 0.44 8.87
N ALA A 21 -2.19 -0.08 7.66
CA ALA A 21 -1.09 0.22 6.75
C ALA A 21 -1.04 1.70 6.38
N LEU A 22 -2.18 2.32 6.13
CA LEU A 22 -2.28 3.71 5.68
C LEU A 22 -2.19 4.74 6.82
N ARG A 23 -2.15 4.31 8.07
CA ARG A 23 -1.97 5.25 9.18
C ARG A 23 -0.58 5.88 9.21
N HIS A 24 0.39 5.28 8.55
CA HIS A 24 1.74 5.83 8.44
C HIS A 24 1.77 6.92 7.38
N PRO A 25 2.23 8.15 7.71
CA PRO A 25 2.20 9.26 6.76
C PRO A 25 2.90 8.97 5.43
N ILE A 26 4.04 8.27 5.46
CA ILE A 26 4.77 7.92 4.24
C ILE A 26 3.95 7.00 3.35
N ARG A 27 3.27 6.00 3.93
CA ARG A 27 2.42 5.09 3.17
C ARG A 27 1.19 5.79 2.61
N LEU A 28 0.59 6.67 3.38
CA LEU A 28 -0.55 7.45 2.92
C LEU A 28 -0.15 8.36 1.75
N LYS A 29 1.00 9.03 1.86
CA LYS A 29 1.52 9.86 0.77
C LYS A 29 1.83 9.02 -0.47
N THR A 30 2.40 7.84 -0.29
CA THR A 30 2.66 6.90 -1.39
C THR A 30 1.36 6.51 -2.09
N ALA A 31 0.33 6.15 -1.34
CA ALA A 31 -0.98 5.81 -1.90
C ALA A 31 -1.56 6.98 -2.68
N ASP A 32 -1.46 8.20 -2.15
CA ASP A 32 -1.92 9.41 -2.83
C ASP A 32 -1.19 9.61 -4.16
N LEU A 33 0.13 9.49 -4.17
CA LEU A 33 0.93 9.63 -5.39
C LEU A 33 0.53 8.57 -6.43
N LEU A 34 0.40 7.33 -6.01
CA LEU A 34 0.06 6.23 -6.92
C LEU A 34 -1.39 6.28 -7.39
N SER A 35 -2.29 6.92 -6.63
CA SER A 35 -3.67 7.14 -7.08
C SER A 35 -3.75 8.13 -8.24
N GLN A 36 -2.77 9.01 -8.38
CA GLN A 36 -2.71 10.00 -9.45
C GLN A 36 -2.18 9.40 -10.75
N ARG A 37 -1.15 8.59 -10.67
CA ARG A 37 -0.55 7.85 -11.77
C ARG A 37 0.43 6.80 -11.26
N ASP A 38 0.86 5.94 -12.16
CA ASP A 38 1.93 4.99 -11.87
C ASP A 38 3.25 5.72 -11.63
N HIS A 39 4.08 5.15 -10.77
CA HIS A 39 5.39 5.72 -10.45
C HIS A 39 6.45 4.63 -10.49
N TYR A 40 7.64 4.99 -10.93
CA TYR A 40 8.84 4.18 -10.71
C TYR A 40 9.31 4.34 -9.28
N VAL A 41 9.99 3.34 -8.76
CA VAL A 41 10.50 3.38 -7.39
C VAL A 41 11.44 4.58 -7.16
N CYS A 42 12.25 4.93 -8.18
CA CYS A 42 13.15 6.08 -8.08
C CYS A 42 12.40 7.40 -7.94
N GLU A 43 11.23 7.52 -8.58
CA GLU A 43 10.37 8.70 -8.42
C GLU A 43 9.81 8.79 -7.00
N LEU A 44 9.40 7.65 -6.44
CA LEU A 44 8.87 7.61 -5.07
C LEU A 44 9.95 7.96 -4.06
N ILE A 45 11.16 7.43 -4.23
CA ILE A 45 12.30 7.76 -3.38
C ILE A 45 12.55 9.27 -3.37
N PHE A 46 12.55 9.88 -4.55
CA PHE A 46 12.75 11.32 -4.68
C PHE A 46 11.61 12.13 -4.06
N LYS A 47 10.36 11.79 -4.41
CA LYS A 47 9.19 12.55 -3.95
C LYS A 47 8.93 12.39 -2.45
N LEU A 48 9.20 11.20 -1.91
CA LEU A 48 9.04 10.95 -0.49
C LEU A 48 10.23 11.45 0.32
N ASN A 49 11.35 11.72 -0.34
CA ASN A 49 12.61 12.11 0.29
C ASN A 49 13.02 11.09 1.37
N GLU A 50 12.95 9.82 1.02
CA GLU A 50 13.26 8.71 1.91
C GLU A 50 14.29 7.77 1.28
N ARG A 51 14.92 6.95 2.10
CA ARG A 51 15.90 5.96 1.63
C ARG A 51 15.22 4.86 0.84
N GLN A 52 15.93 4.30 -0.13
CA GLN A 52 15.42 3.23 -0.98
C GLN A 52 14.93 2.02 -0.18
N ASN A 53 15.67 1.60 0.82
CA ASN A 53 15.29 0.43 1.63
C ASN A 53 13.99 0.67 2.41
N LEU A 54 13.78 1.90 2.88
CA LEU A 54 12.55 2.26 3.60
C LEU A 54 11.37 2.31 2.65
N VAL A 55 11.53 2.93 1.48
CA VAL A 55 10.49 2.98 0.45
C VAL A 55 10.10 1.57 0.00
N SER A 56 11.09 0.72 -0.25
CA SER A 56 10.86 -0.68 -0.65
C SER A 56 10.12 -1.46 0.45
N HIS A 57 10.47 -1.22 1.70
CA HIS A 57 9.79 -1.83 2.84
C HIS A 57 8.31 -1.43 2.90
N HIS A 58 8.02 -0.15 2.76
CA HIS A 58 6.66 0.36 2.75
C HIS A 58 5.86 -0.20 1.58
N LEU A 59 6.46 -0.24 0.39
CA LEU A 59 5.80 -0.77 -0.81
C LEU A 59 5.48 -2.26 -0.64
N THR A 60 6.38 -3.04 -0.04
CA THR A 60 6.15 -4.45 0.23
C THR A 60 4.95 -4.66 1.16
N ILE A 61 4.86 -3.86 2.23
CA ILE A 61 3.73 -3.93 3.16
C ILE A 61 2.43 -3.57 2.43
N MET A 62 2.44 -2.51 1.65
CA MET A 62 1.25 -2.06 0.91
C MET A 62 0.82 -3.08 -0.14
N LYS A 63 1.77 -3.73 -0.80
CA LYS A 63 1.49 -4.82 -1.74
C LYS A 63 0.86 -6.00 -1.05
N ASN A 64 1.38 -6.39 0.10
CA ASN A 64 0.86 -7.53 0.86
C ASN A 64 -0.56 -7.28 1.37
N CYS A 65 -0.92 -6.02 1.61
CA CYS A 65 -2.28 -5.62 1.98
C CYS A 65 -3.21 -5.44 0.78
N GLY A 66 -2.69 -5.56 -0.44
CA GLY A 66 -3.49 -5.37 -1.64
C GLY A 66 -3.77 -3.92 -2.02
N ILE A 67 -3.04 -2.96 -1.43
CA ILE A 67 -3.23 -1.53 -1.72
C ILE A 67 -2.56 -1.16 -3.04
N VAL A 68 -1.39 -1.72 -3.32
CA VAL A 68 -0.60 -1.41 -4.52
C VAL A 68 -0.13 -2.69 -5.18
N GLU A 69 0.20 -2.60 -6.45
CA GLU A 69 0.79 -3.69 -7.23
C GLU A 69 1.98 -3.17 -8.02
N ALA A 70 2.83 -4.10 -8.44
CA ALA A 70 3.98 -3.78 -9.26
C ALA A 70 3.85 -4.48 -10.62
N TYR A 71 4.13 -3.73 -11.72
CA TYR A 71 4.27 -4.36 -13.04
C TYR A 71 5.55 -5.18 -13.12
N ASN A 72 6.59 -4.66 -12.48
CA ASN A 72 7.88 -5.28 -12.35
C ASN A 72 8.53 -4.73 -11.07
N SER A 73 9.81 -5.02 -10.85
CA SER A 73 10.48 -4.59 -9.62
C SER A 73 10.66 -3.07 -9.50
N SER A 74 10.42 -2.30 -10.56
CA SER A 74 10.71 -0.87 -10.57
C SER A 74 9.48 0.04 -10.74
N LYS A 75 8.35 -0.47 -11.24
CA LYS A 75 7.16 0.36 -11.52
C LYS A 75 5.96 -0.12 -10.71
N TRP A 76 5.36 0.81 -10.00
CA TRP A 76 4.26 0.55 -9.07
C TRP A 76 2.99 1.31 -9.47
N HIS A 77 1.85 0.71 -9.15
CA HIS A 77 0.55 1.31 -9.39
C HIS A 77 -0.42 1.01 -8.23
N PHE A 78 -1.44 1.83 -8.15
CA PHE A 78 -2.49 1.73 -7.13
C PHE A 78 -3.45 0.57 -7.37
#